data_7c2689d4bbb2fad43859c9766588c99e
#
_entry.id   7c2689d4bbb2fad43859c9766588c99e
#
_cell.length_a   1.000
_cell.length_b   1.000
_cell.length_c   1.000
_cell.angle_alpha   90.00
_cell.angle_beta   90.00
_cell.angle_gamma   90.00
#
_symmetry.space_group_name_H-M   'P 1'
#
loop_
_entity.id
_entity.type
_entity.pdbx_description
1 polymer ?
#
loop_
_entity_poly.entity_id
_entity_poly.type
_entity_poly.pdbx_seq_one_letter_code
_entity_poly.pdbx_strand_id
1 'polypeptide(L)'
;MKKTDYIFDLDGTLIDSMPVWADRIYHLLDENKIAYPADIIRIVAPMDNAAIADYLRDVLGLQLDAAEILDRMQAFISADYRERIPAKATVPETLKALKEAGLHLHVLTASPHSLTDVCLKRLGLWALFDTVWSCEDFSLPKTDTAIYLRVCEKIGAAPAACVFADDNLLALTTAKKAGLTVVGVADESDAEDSEKIRAVADRYVETMKDIL
;
A
#
# COMPACT_ATOMS: atom_id res chain seq x y z
N MET A 1 4.55 16.37 21.96
CA MET A 1 3.73 17.24 21.08
C MET A 1 2.42 16.51 20.82
N LYS A 2 1.29 17.21 20.74
CA LYS A 2 0.01 16.56 20.41
C LYS A 2 0.07 16.10 18.95
N LYS A 3 -0.34 14.86 18.68
CA LYS A 3 -0.47 14.34 17.30
C LYS A 3 -1.75 14.88 16.71
N THR A 4 -1.66 15.50 15.55
CA THR A 4 -2.81 16.14 14.88
C THR A 4 -3.08 15.57 13.50
N ASP A 5 -2.05 15.02 12.84
CA ASP A 5 -2.10 14.59 11.46
C ASP A 5 -1.74 13.10 11.37
N TYR A 6 -2.62 12.33 10.76
CA TYR A 6 -2.44 10.91 10.50
C TYR A 6 -2.30 10.68 9.00
N ILE A 7 -1.20 10.10 8.61
CA ILE A 7 -0.87 9.76 7.23
C ILE A 7 -0.92 8.24 7.13
N PHE A 8 -1.75 7.72 6.27
CA PHE A 8 -1.95 6.29 6.08
C PHE A 8 -1.40 5.86 4.73
N ASP A 9 -0.74 4.72 4.70
CA ASP A 9 -0.62 3.98 3.45
C ASP A 9 -2.00 3.44 3.02
N LEU A 10 -2.10 2.98 1.79
CA LEU A 10 -3.33 2.43 1.21
C LEU A 10 -3.32 0.90 1.22
N ASP A 11 -2.37 0.31 0.49
CA ASP A 11 -2.31 -1.10 0.15
C ASP A 11 -1.76 -1.93 1.31
N GLY A 12 -2.52 -2.93 1.80
CA GLY A 12 -2.15 -3.67 3.00
C GLY A 12 -2.43 -2.93 4.32
N THR A 13 -2.69 -1.62 4.26
CA THR A 13 -2.96 -0.78 5.44
C THR A 13 -4.44 -0.38 5.55
N LEU A 14 -4.99 0.33 4.58
CA LEU A 14 -6.41 0.74 4.54
C LEU A 14 -7.29 -0.24 3.77
N ILE A 15 -6.76 -0.87 2.75
CA ILE A 15 -7.46 -1.81 1.89
C ILE A 15 -6.75 -3.16 1.84
N ASP A 16 -7.53 -4.22 1.67
CA ASP A 16 -7.04 -5.60 1.54
C ASP A 16 -6.75 -5.89 0.06
N SER A 17 -5.68 -5.29 -0.45
CA SER A 17 -5.28 -5.37 -1.85
C SER A 17 -4.15 -6.35 -2.12
N MET A 18 -3.43 -6.80 -1.08
CA MET A 18 -2.24 -7.63 -1.28
C MET A 18 -2.52 -8.95 -2.00
N PRO A 19 -3.67 -9.65 -1.76
CA PRO A 19 -4.02 -10.84 -2.55
C PRO A 19 -4.12 -10.56 -4.06
N VAL A 20 -4.62 -9.38 -4.46
CA VAL A 20 -4.81 -9.01 -5.86
C VAL A 20 -3.49 -8.90 -6.62
N TRP A 21 -2.44 -8.46 -5.94
CA TRP A 21 -1.10 -8.38 -6.53
C TRP A 21 -0.54 -9.77 -6.87
N ALA A 22 -0.90 -10.80 -6.11
CA ALA A 22 -0.58 -12.19 -6.42
C ALA A 22 -1.52 -12.76 -7.50
N ASP A 23 -2.82 -12.50 -7.38
CA ASP A 23 -3.85 -13.05 -8.27
C ASP A 23 -3.66 -12.68 -9.73
N ARG A 24 -3.12 -11.49 -10.04
CA ARG A 24 -2.82 -11.08 -11.41
C ARG A 24 -1.88 -12.06 -12.14
N ILE A 25 -0.96 -12.69 -11.40
CA ILE A 25 -0.03 -13.69 -11.95
C ILE A 25 -0.78 -14.97 -12.25
N TYR A 26 -1.58 -15.45 -11.29
CA TYR A 26 -2.39 -16.64 -11.47
C TYR A 26 -3.37 -16.49 -12.64
N HIS A 27 -4.12 -15.39 -12.68
CA HIS A 27 -5.07 -15.13 -13.78
C HIS A 27 -4.39 -15.15 -15.14
N LEU A 28 -3.25 -14.49 -15.27
CA LEU A 28 -2.53 -14.44 -16.56
C LEU A 28 -2.05 -15.82 -17.00
N LEU A 29 -1.52 -16.63 -16.07
CA LEU A 29 -1.01 -17.97 -16.37
C LEU A 29 -2.16 -18.95 -16.66
N ASP A 30 -3.25 -18.90 -15.88
CA ASP A 30 -4.42 -19.77 -16.04
C ASP A 30 -5.15 -19.51 -17.37
N GLU A 31 -5.37 -18.22 -17.74
CA GLU A 31 -5.97 -17.86 -19.03
C GLU A 31 -5.17 -18.40 -20.22
N ASN A 32 -3.85 -18.42 -20.11
CA ASN A 32 -2.97 -18.91 -21.17
C ASN A 32 -2.64 -20.42 -21.03
N LYS A 33 -3.22 -21.09 -20.01
CA LYS A 33 -2.99 -22.52 -19.73
C LYS A 33 -1.52 -22.89 -19.51
N ILE A 34 -0.77 -21.98 -18.92
CA ILE A 34 0.64 -22.18 -18.57
C ILE A 34 0.73 -22.88 -17.22
N ALA A 35 1.44 -23.99 -17.16
CA ALA A 35 1.75 -24.67 -15.89
C ALA A 35 2.82 -23.87 -15.14
N TYR A 36 2.63 -23.75 -13.83
CA TYR A 36 3.53 -22.99 -12.96
C TYR A 36 3.78 -23.69 -11.62
N PRO A 37 4.92 -23.41 -10.94
CA PRO A 37 5.20 -23.95 -9.62
C PRO A 37 4.17 -23.49 -8.58
N ALA A 38 3.88 -24.32 -7.59
CA ALA A 38 2.94 -23.97 -6.52
C ALA A 38 3.37 -22.73 -5.71
N ASP A 39 4.67 -22.46 -5.66
CA ASP A 39 5.28 -21.31 -4.98
C ASP A 39 5.62 -20.15 -5.93
N ILE A 40 4.93 -20.03 -7.07
CA ILE A 40 5.20 -19.01 -8.09
C ILE A 40 5.24 -17.59 -7.50
N ILE A 41 4.33 -17.26 -6.60
CA ILE A 41 4.29 -15.92 -5.99
C ILE A 41 5.56 -15.65 -5.17
N ARG A 42 6.06 -16.64 -4.42
CA ARG A 42 7.32 -16.53 -3.69
C ARG A 42 8.51 -16.31 -4.63
N ILE A 43 8.50 -16.93 -5.80
CA ILE A 43 9.56 -16.79 -6.80
C ILE A 43 9.58 -15.37 -7.37
N VAL A 44 8.40 -14.82 -7.68
CA VAL A 44 8.30 -13.51 -8.35
C VAL A 44 8.25 -12.32 -7.38
N ALA A 45 7.95 -12.54 -6.11
CA ALA A 45 7.83 -11.49 -5.10
C ALA A 45 9.03 -10.51 -5.02
N PRO A 46 10.31 -10.95 -5.15
CA PRO A 46 11.44 -10.04 -5.13
C PRO A 46 11.70 -9.32 -6.47
N MET A 47 10.92 -9.60 -7.52
CA MET A 47 11.11 -9.09 -8.87
C MET A 47 10.31 -7.82 -9.10
N ASP A 48 10.84 -6.90 -9.87
CA ASP A 48 10.04 -5.81 -10.43
C ASP A 48 9.14 -6.31 -11.59
N ASN A 49 8.21 -5.47 -12.02
CA ASN A 49 7.25 -5.84 -13.05
C ASN A 49 7.91 -6.28 -14.38
N ALA A 50 9.03 -5.68 -14.76
CA ALA A 50 9.75 -6.05 -15.98
C ALA A 50 10.38 -7.44 -15.84
N ALA A 51 11.05 -7.70 -14.71
CA ALA A 51 11.63 -9.00 -14.41
C ALA A 51 10.55 -10.10 -14.29
N ILE A 52 9.36 -9.78 -13.74
CA ILE A 52 8.23 -10.69 -13.73
C ILE A 52 7.82 -11.03 -15.16
N ALA A 53 7.62 -10.03 -16.02
CA ALA A 53 7.22 -10.27 -17.41
C ALA A 53 8.23 -11.14 -18.15
N ASP A 54 9.54 -10.88 -17.99
CA ASP A 54 10.60 -11.69 -18.59
C ASP A 54 10.58 -13.13 -18.02
N TYR A 55 10.40 -13.30 -16.73
CA TYR A 55 10.31 -14.64 -16.13
C TYR A 55 9.11 -15.44 -16.65
N LEU A 56 7.92 -14.81 -16.73
CA LEU A 56 6.73 -15.47 -17.25
C LEU A 56 6.90 -15.89 -18.71
N ARG A 57 7.55 -15.05 -19.54
CA ARG A 57 7.81 -15.33 -20.95
C ARG A 57 8.92 -16.37 -21.14
N ASP A 58 10.10 -16.11 -20.56
CA ASP A 58 11.33 -16.83 -20.93
C ASP A 58 11.51 -18.13 -20.13
N VAL A 59 11.00 -18.19 -18.91
CA VAL A 59 11.11 -19.37 -18.03
C VAL A 59 9.85 -20.24 -18.08
N LEU A 60 8.67 -19.62 -17.98
CA LEU A 60 7.40 -20.39 -17.99
C LEU A 60 6.84 -20.57 -19.41
N GLY A 61 7.38 -19.89 -20.42
CA GLY A 61 7.02 -20.08 -21.81
C GLY A 61 5.71 -19.40 -22.23
N LEU A 62 5.30 -18.34 -21.50
CA LEU A 62 4.12 -17.56 -21.87
C LEU A 62 4.33 -16.90 -23.22
N GLN A 63 3.45 -17.19 -24.19
CA GLN A 63 3.56 -16.76 -25.59
C GLN A 63 2.95 -15.36 -25.79
N LEU A 64 3.38 -14.40 -24.98
CA LEU A 64 3.04 -12.98 -25.06
C LEU A 64 4.33 -12.17 -25.02
N ASP A 65 4.35 -10.97 -25.60
CA ASP A 65 5.47 -10.07 -25.39
C ASP A 65 5.41 -9.38 -24.03
N ALA A 66 6.54 -8.81 -23.59
CA ALA A 66 6.64 -8.21 -22.26
C ALA A 66 5.66 -7.04 -22.05
N ALA A 67 5.41 -6.25 -23.09
CA ALA A 67 4.47 -5.13 -23.02
C ALA A 67 3.03 -5.64 -22.84
N GLU A 68 2.63 -6.66 -23.59
CA GLU A 68 1.31 -7.28 -23.45
C GLU A 68 1.12 -7.94 -22.09
N ILE A 69 2.15 -8.59 -21.53
CA ILE A 69 2.13 -9.15 -20.18
C ILE A 69 1.86 -8.04 -19.15
N LEU A 70 2.62 -6.96 -19.20
CA LEU A 70 2.48 -5.82 -18.29
C LEU A 70 1.09 -5.16 -18.41
N ASP A 71 0.61 -4.95 -19.63
CA ASP A 71 -0.71 -4.36 -19.88
C ASP A 71 -1.85 -5.22 -19.30
N ARG A 72 -1.79 -6.54 -19.48
CA ARG A 72 -2.79 -7.46 -18.93
C ARG A 72 -2.73 -7.50 -17.41
N MET A 73 -1.54 -7.60 -16.83
CA MET A 73 -1.37 -7.53 -15.37
C MET A 73 -1.94 -6.23 -14.79
N GLN A 74 -1.71 -5.09 -15.46
CA GLN A 74 -2.23 -3.80 -15.04
C GLN A 74 -3.76 -3.72 -15.20
N ALA A 75 -4.32 -4.34 -16.24
CA ALA A 75 -5.77 -4.38 -16.45
C ALA A 75 -6.49 -5.16 -15.34
N PHE A 76 -5.94 -6.32 -14.91
CA PHE A 76 -6.48 -7.08 -13.78
C PHE A 76 -6.51 -6.25 -12.50
N ILE A 77 -5.37 -5.65 -12.13
CA ILE A 77 -5.29 -4.77 -10.95
C ILE A 77 -6.31 -3.65 -11.04
N SER A 78 -6.39 -2.97 -12.17
CA SER A 78 -7.30 -1.82 -12.36
C SER A 78 -8.77 -2.22 -12.21
N ALA A 79 -9.16 -3.40 -12.68
CA ALA A 79 -10.51 -3.93 -12.49
C ALA A 79 -10.81 -4.19 -11.01
N ASP A 80 -9.86 -4.78 -10.29
CA ASP A 80 -10.04 -5.13 -8.88
C ASP A 80 -10.14 -3.91 -7.98
N TYR A 81 -9.31 -2.89 -8.18
CA TYR A 81 -9.43 -1.62 -7.46
C TYR A 81 -10.76 -0.93 -7.71
N ARG A 82 -11.28 -1.04 -8.94
CA ARG A 82 -12.57 -0.46 -9.33
C ARG A 82 -13.76 -1.22 -8.75
N GLU A 83 -13.66 -2.54 -8.56
CA GLU A 83 -14.84 -3.38 -8.37
C GLU A 83 -14.84 -4.19 -7.08
N ARG A 84 -13.69 -4.70 -6.60
CA ARG A 84 -13.66 -5.81 -5.64
C ARG A 84 -12.91 -5.57 -4.35
N ILE A 85 -11.75 -4.89 -4.36
CA ILE A 85 -10.89 -4.76 -3.18
C ILE A 85 -11.66 -4.11 -2.02
N PRO A 86 -11.82 -4.78 -0.87
CA PRO A 86 -12.50 -4.23 0.28
C PRO A 86 -11.60 -3.31 1.12
N ALA A 87 -12.18 -2.46 1.94
CA ALA A 87 -11.46 -1.89 3.07
C ALA A 87 -11.11 -2.99 4.07
N LYS A 88 -9.95 -2.89 4.73
CA LYS A 88 -9.63 -3.80 5.83
C LYS A 88 -10.61 -3.61 6.98
N ALA A 89 -10.77 -4.66 7.78
CA ALA A 89 -11.68 -4.66 8.92
C ALA A 89 -11.42 -3.44 9.83
N THR A 90 -12.50 -2.83 10.30
CA THR A 90 -12.49 -1.66 11.20
C THR A 90 -11.95 -0.34 10.61
N VAL A 91 -11.50 -0.29 9.37
CA VAL A 91 -10.99 0.94 8.74
C VAL A 91 -12.06 2.03 8.63
N PRO A 92 -13.26 1.78 8.08
CA PRO A 92 -14.24 2.85 7.88
C PRO A 92 -14.68 3.52 9.17
N GLU A 93 -14.95 2.74 10.21
CA GLU A 93 -15.37 3.25 11.53
C GLU A 93 -14.24 3.96 12.26
N THR A 94 -13.00 3.45 12.15
CA THR A 94 -11.84 4.08 12.78
C THR A 94 -11.51 5.43 12.17
N LEU A 95 -11.52 5.54 10.83
CA LEU A 95 -11.28 6.82 10.15
C LEU A 95 -12.35 7.85 10.52
N LYS A 96 -13.62 7.44 10.64
CA LYS A 96 -14.69 8.32 11.11
C LYS A 96 -14.46 8.80 12.54
N ALA A 97 -14.10 7.89 13.45
CA ALA A 97 -13.82 8.24 14.84
C ALA A 97 -12.64 9.23 14.97
N LEU A 98 -11.57 9.03 14.17
CA LEU A 98 -10.44 9.96 14.13
C LEU A 98 -10.86 11.35 13.63
N LYS A 99 -11.70 11.44 12.58
CA LYS A 99 -12.24 12.72 12.09
C LYS A 99 -13.13 13.40 13.13
N GLU A 100 -14.00 12.64 13.79
CA GLU A 100 -14.86 13.16 14.88
C GLU A 100 -14.04 13.66 16.08
N ALA A 101 -12.88 13.08 16.34
CA ALA A 101 -11.92 13.56 17.32
C ALA A 101 -11.15 14.84 16.87
N GLY A 102 -11.43 15.34 15.67
CA GLY A 102 -10.82 16.57 15.13
C GLY A 102 -9.41 16.38 14.58
N LEU A 103 -9.05 15.17 14.17
CA LEU A 103 -7.76 14.86 13.58
C LEU A 103 -7.81 15.05 12.05
N HIS A 104 -6.68 15.41 11.47
CA HIS A 104 -6.48 15.50 10.03
C HIS A 104 -6.00 14.16 9.49
N LEU A 105 -6.63 13.69 8.41
CA LEU A 105 -6.33 12.40 7.81
C LEU A 105 -5.82 12.58 6.39
N HIS A 106 -4.75 11.88 6.08
CA HIS A 106 -4.06 11.95 4.79
C HIS A 106 -3.73 10.54 4.30
N VAL A 107 -3.59 10.38 2.99
CA VAL A 107 -3.06 9.17 2.37
C VAL A 107 -1.72 9.48 1.70
N LEU A 108 -0.75 8.58 1.84
CA LEU A 108 0.50 8.56 1.10
C LEU A 108 0.78 7.14 0.64
N THR A 109 0.54 6.86 -0.64
CA THR A 109 0.68 5.52 -1.23
C THR A 109 1.69 5.47 -2.37
N ALA A 110 2.25 4.29 -2.62
CA ALA A 110 3.03 4.01 -3.83
C ALA A 110 2.14 3.78 -5.06
N SER A 111 0.87 3.45 -4.86
CA SER A 111 -0.09 3.22 -5.94
C SER A 111 -0.46 4.51 -6.68
N PRO A 112 -0.62 4.47 -8.00
CA PRO A 112 -0.98 5.65 -8.80
C PRO A 112 -2.43 6.11 -8.51
N HIS A 113 -2.70 7.40 -8.76
CA HIS A 113 -4.04 7.97 -8.60
C HIS A 113 -5.13 7.24 -9.39
N SER A 114 -4.80 6.66 -10.54
CA SER A 114 -5.73 5.86 -11.35
C SER A 114 -6.30 4.65 -10.63
N LEU A 115 -5.61 4.12 -9.62
CA LEU A 115 -6.05 3.04 -8.75
C LEU A 115 -6.60 3.58 -7.42
N THR A 116 -5.85 4.43 -6.76
CA THR A 116 -6.14 4.95 -5.41
C THR A 116 -7.48 5.68 -5.37
N ASP A 117 -7.68 6.65 -6.27
CA ASP A 117 -8.85 7.51 -6.25
C ASP A 117 -10.15 6.74 -6.47
N VAL A 118 -10.14 5.82 -7.43
CA VAL A 118 -11.33 5.05 -7.76
C VAL A 118 -11.71 4.10 -6.63
N CYS A 119 -10.73 3.48 -5.99
CA CYS A 119 -10.94 2.58 -4.87
C CYS A 119 -11.51 3.32 -3.65
N LEU A 120 -10.86 4.40 -3.22
CA LEU A 120 -11.31 5.21 -2.07
C LEU A 120 -12.71 5.81 -2.29
N LYS A 121 -13.03 6.25 -3.51
CA LYS A 121 -14.36 6.75 -3.87
C LYS A 121 -15.42 5.64 -3.81
N ARG A 122 -15.13 4.47 -4.36
CA ARG A 122 -16.02 3.30 -4.30
C ARG A 122 -16.31 2.85 -2.87
N LEU A 123 -15.30 2.86 -2.01
CA LEU A 123 -15.42 2.48 -0.59
C LEU A 123 -16.08 3.58 0.27
N GLY A 124 -16.32 4.77 -0.28
CA GLY A 124 -16.89 5.90 0.48
C GLY A 124 -15.91 6.51 1.47
N LEU A 125 -14.61 6.24 1.34
CA LEU A 125 -13.56 6.71 2.25
C LEU A 125 -12.95 8.03 1.80
N TRP A 126 -13.04 8.37 0.52
CA TRP A 126 -12.42 9.56 -0.07
C TRP A 126 -12.68 10.84 0.71
N ALA A 127 -13.93 11.08 1.11
CA ALA A 127 -14.35 12.29 1.79
C ALA A 127 -13.84 12.41 3.25
N LEU A 128 -13.26 11.35 3.80
CA LEU A 128 -12.67 11.35 5.14
C LEU A 128 -11.25 11.92 5.16
N PHE A 129 -10.59 11.97 4.00
CA PHE A 129 -9.23 12.45 3.90
C PHE A 129 -9.16 13.92 3.50
N ASP A 130 -8.31 14.67 4.17
CA ASP A 130 -8.01 16.07 3.84
C ASP A 130 -7.15 16.14 2.57
N THR A 131 -6.27 15.15 2.37
CA THR A 131 -5.46 14.99 1.15
C THR A 131 -5.19 13.51 0.86
N VAL A 132 -5.07 13.20 -0.42
CA VAL A 132 -4.65 11.89 -0.92
C VAL A 132 -3.49 12.12 -1.88
N TRP A 133 -2.33 11.55 -1.57
CA TRP A 133 -1.13 11.63 -2.38
C TRP A 133 -0.65 10.25 -2.83
N SER A 134 -0.20 10.22 -4.07
CA SER A 134 0.66 9.17 -4.60
C SER A 134 2.14 9.58 -4.49
N CYS A 135 3.05 8.62 -4.44
CA CYS A 135 4.48 8.88 -4.59
C CYS A 135 4.81 9.62 -5.90
N GLU A 136 3.96 9.48 -6.93
CA GLU A 136 4.09 10.18 -8.21
C GLU A 136 4.04 11.71 -8.04
N ASP A 137 3.22 12.23 -7.11
CA ASP A 137 3.08 13.67 -6.85
C ASP A 137 4.38 14.31 -6.36
N PHE A 138 5.28 13.50 -5.82
CA PHE A 138 6.56 13.95 -5.29
C PHE A 138 7.74 13.51 -6.15
N SER A 139 7.53 12.59 -7.09
CA SER A 139 8.60 11.88 -7.82
C SER A 139 9.64 11.27 -6.87
N LEU A 140 9.18 10.75 -5.74
CA LEU A 140 9.99 10.16 -4.68
C LEU A 140 9.33 8.87 -4.15
N PRO A 141 10.10 7.81 -3.89
CA PRO A 141 9.56 6.60 -3.26
C PRO A 141 9.47 6.76 -1.73
N LYS A 142 8.65 5.93 -1.07
CA LYS A 142 8.58 5.85 0.41
C LYS A 142 9.88 5.38 1.08
N THR A 143 10.86 4.96 0.29
CA THR A 143 12.21 4.62 0.76
C THR A 143 13.14 5.82 0.90
N ASP A 144 12.70 7.02 0.50
CA ASP A 144 13.43 8.27 0.67
C ASP A 144 12.78 9.12 1.77
N THR A 145 13.58 9.54 2.76
CA THR A 145 13.08 10.39 3.87
C THR A 145 12.52 11.73 3.39
N ALA A 146 12.97 12.21 2.23
CA ALA A 146 12.53 13.48 1.68
C ALA A 146 11.02 13.50 1.37
N ILE A 147 10.40 12.35 1.03
CA ILE A 147 8.96 12.31 0.75
C ILE A 147 8.16 12.68 1.99
N TYR A 148 8.51 12.13 3.15
CA TYR A 148 7.82 12.40 4.41
C TYR A 148 7.98 13.85 4.86
N LEU A 149 9.17 14.41 4.68
CA LEU A 149 9.42 15.82 5.00
C LEU A 149 8.60 16.75 4.09
N ARG A 150 8.49 16.44 2.80
CA ARG A 150 7.65 17.21 1.85
C ARG A 150 6.16 17.07 2.16
N VAL A 151 5.71 15.89 2.57
CA VAL A 151 4.32 15.69 3.02
C VAL A 151 4.05 16.54 4.25
N CYS A 152 4.92 16.50 5.27
CA CYS A 152 4.77 17.34 6.47
C CYS A 152 4.78 18.83 6.14
N GLU A 153 5.62 19.28 5.20
CA GLU A 153 5.64 20.68 4.70
C GLU A 153 4.30 21.05 4.05
N LYS A 154 3.75 20.17 3.18
CA LYS A 154 2.44 20.42 2.53
C LYS A 154 1.28 20.46 3.53
N ILE A 155 1.32 19.65 4.57
CA ILE A 155 0.35 19.68 5.67
C ILE A 155 0.52 20.94 6.54
N GLY A 156 1.71 21.51 6.59
CA GLY A 156 2.06 22.60 7.51
C GLY A 156 2.32 22.11 8.94
N ALA A 157 2.68 20.84 9.13
CA ALA A 157 2.92 20.23 10.43
C ALA A 157 4.38 19.82 10.60
N ALA A 158 4.90 19.90 11.83
CA ALA A 158 6.21 19.34 12.13
C ALA A 158 6.16 17.80 12.08
N PRO A 159 7.20 17.11 11.59
CA PRO A 159 7.24 15.64 11.53
C PRO A 159 6.84 14.98 12.87
N ALA A 160 7.31 15.53 13.99
CA ALA A 160 6.97 15.05 15.33
C ALA A 160 5.48 15.19 15.70
N ALA A 161 4.67 15.96 14.98
CA ALA A 161 3.22 16.04 15.16
C ALA A 161 2.46 15.05 14.28
N CYS A 162 3.12 14.43 13.30
CA CYS A 162 2.54 13.49 12.37
C CYS A 162 2.69 12.03 12.84
N VAL A 163 1.69 11.22 12.50
CA VAL A 163 1.71 9.76 12.65
C VAL A 163 1.66 9.17 11.24
N PHE A 164 2.52 8.22 10.94
CA PHE A 164 2.48 7.45 9.70
C PHE A 164 2.16 6.00 10.01
N ALA A 165 1.11 5.46 9.41
CA ALA A 165 0.66 4.08 9.54
C ALA A 165 0.86 3.32 8.23
N ASP A 166 1.55 2.17 8.30
CA ASP A 166 1.93 1.38 7.13
C ASP A 166 2.19 -0.08 7.58
N ASP A 167 2.04 -1.03 6.71
CA ASP A 167 2.38 -2.44 6.93
C ASP A 167 3.82 -2.78 6.54
N ASN A 168 4.48 -1.91 5.76
CA ASN A 168 5.80 -2.18 5.21
C ASN A 168 6.96 -1.70 6.11
N LEU A 169 7.88 -2.63 6.43
CA LEU A 169 9.05 -2.38 7.29
C LEU A 169 9.92 -1.23 6.79
N LEU A 170 10.19 -1.17 5.50
CA LEU A 170 11.11 -0.18 4.94
C LEU A 170 10.50 1.23 4.95
N ALA A 171 9.21 1.34 4.64
CA ALA A 171 8.46 2.59 4.70
C ALA A 171 8.41 3.14 6.15
N LEU A 172 8.08 2.29 7.13
CA LEU A 172 8.07 2.65 8.56
C LEU A 172 9.45 3.09 9.05
N THR A 173 10.50 2.32 8.70
CA THR A 173 11.88 2.67 9.07
C THR A 173 12.29 4.03 8.50
N THR A 174 11.88 4.33 7.28
CA THR A 174 12.22 5.59 6.60
C THR A 174 11.44 6.76 7.17
N ALA A 175 10.13 6.59 7.43
CA ALA A 175 9.30 7.61 8.08
C ALA A 175 9.80 7.94 9.49
N LYS A 176 10.22 6.93 10.26
CA LYS A 176 10.81 7.13 11.59
C LYS A 176 12.10 7.93 11.54
N LYS A 177 12.97 7.66 10.55
CA LYS A 177 14.19 8.46 10.30
C LYS A 177 13.88 9.91 9.94
N ALA A 178 12.75 10.17 9.29
CA ALA A 178 12.28 11.52 8.98
C ALA A 178 11.65 12.23 10.22
N GLY A 179 11.51 11.55 11.34
CA GLY A 179 11.04 12.11 12.62
C GLY A 179 9.54 11.97 12.88
N LEU A 180 8.82 11.18 12.08
CA LEU A 180 7.42 10.86 12.33
C LEU A 180 7.29 9.81 13.43
N THR A 181 6.12 9.79 14.10
CA THR A 181 5.70 8.62 14.88
C THR A 181 5.18 7.56 13.91
N VAL A 182 5.58 6.32 14.09
CA VAL A 182 5.20 5.25 13.16
C VAL A 182 4.37 4.17 13.82
N VAL A 183 3.31 3.77 13.13
CA VAL A 183 2.40 2.70 13.54
C VAL A 183 2.49 1.58 12.50
N GLY A 184 2.97 0.42 12.93
CA GLY A 184 2.94 -0.79 12.11
C GLY A 184 1.53 -1.39 12.10
N VAL A 185 1.01 -1.70 10.93
CA VAL A 185 -0.29 -2.34 10.75
C VAL A 185 -0.09 -3.78 10.30
N ALA A 186 -0.78 -4.74 10.93
CA ALA A 186 -0.67 -6.14 10.56
C ALA A 186 -1.22 -6.37 9.14
N ASP A 187 -0.43 -7.05 8.32
CA ASP A 187 -0.87 -7.61 7.06
C ASP A 187 -0.24 -9.01 6.85
N GLU A 188 -0.99 -9.91 6.23
CA GLU A 188 -0.52 -11.30 6.00
C GLU A 188 0.66 -11.36 5.03
N SER A 189 0.75 -10.41 4.09
CA SER A 189 1.84 -10.34 3.11
C SER A 189 3.19 -10.03 3.74
N ASP A 190 3.19 -9.30 4.86
CA ASP A 190 4.40 -8.89 5.60
C ASP A 190 4.59 -9.70 6.91
N ALA A 191 3.92 -10.85 7.05
CA ALA A 191 3.99 -11.69 8.25
C ALA A 191 5.42 -12.10 8.64
N GLU A 192 6.31 -12.34 7.66
CA GLU A 192 7.71 -12.69 7.89
C GLU A 192 8.52 -11.53 8.52
N ASP A 193 8.11 -10.29 8.27
CA ASP A 193 8.75 -9.09 8.82
C ASP A 193 8.03 -8.54 10.06
N SER A 194 6.95 -9.16 10.52
CA SER A 194 6.12 -8.67 11.64
C SER A 194 6.92 -8.34 12.91
N GLU A 195 7.86 -9.21 13.30
CA GLU A 195 8.73 -8.98 14.46
C GLU A 195 9.66 -7.77 14.27
N LYS A 196 10.19 -7.57 13.05
CA LYS A 196 11.02 -6.40 12.73
C LYS A 196 10.18 -5.12 12.71
N ILE A 197 8.95 -5.20 12.17
CA ILE A 197 7.99 -4.08 12.19
C ILE A 197 7.67 -3.70 13.62
N ARG A 198 7.37 -4.68 14.50
CA ARG A 198 7.15 -4.44 15.94
C ARG A 198 8.35 -3.77 16.63
N ALA A 199 9.57 -4.12 16.24
CA ALA A 199 10.79 -3.54 16.79
C ALA A 199 11.02 -2.09 16.34
N VAL A 200 10.60 -1.74 15.14
CA VAL A 200 10.76 -0.38 14.57
C VAL A 200 9.60 0.52 14.96
N ALA A 201 8.37 0.04 14.92
CA ALA A 201 7.18 0.83 15.16
C ALA A 201 7.13 1.38 16.59
N ASP A 202 6.58 2.58 16.76
CA ASP A 202 6.26 3.15 18.07
C ASP A 202 5.01 2.48 18.66
N ARG A 203 4.15 1.94 17.80
CA ARG A 203 3.00 1.11 18.11
C ARG A 203 2.78 0.13 16.97
N TYR A 204 2.38 -1.10 17.28
CA TYR A 204 1.93 -2.10 16.30
C TYR A 204 0.48 -2.44 16.58
N VAL A 205 -0.33 -2.50 15.53
CA VAL A 205 -1.77 -2.76 15.63
C VAL A 205 -2.16 -3.96 14.78
N GLU A 206 -2.97 -4.85 15.34
CA GLU A 206 -3.50 -6.01 14.62
C GLU A 206 -4.70 -5.62 13.74
N THR A 207 -5.46 -4.62 14.18
CA THR A 207 -6.56 -4.03 13.43
C THR A 207 -6.48 -2.51 13.48
N MET A 208 -7.06 -1.84 12.48
CA MET A 208 -7.05 -0.38 12.44
C MET A 208 -7.73 0.25 13.67
N LYS A 209 -8.71 -0.43 14.28
CA LYS A 209 -9.39 0.04 15.51
C LYS A 209 -8.41 0.25 16.66
N ASP A 210 -7.33 -0.52 16.70
CA ASP A 210 -6.36 -0.42 17.79
C ASP A 210 -5.50 0.86 17.69
N ILE A 211 -5.66 1.68 16.65
CA ILE A 211 -4.98 2.97 16.53
C ILE A 211 -5.62 4.05 17.39
N LEU A 212 -6.88 3.88 17.79
CA LEU A 212 -7.61 4.76 18.70
C LEU A 212 -7.06 4.59 20.14
#